data_d7d7cc4a8d377407c6bcb8588a910a18
#
_entry.id   d7d7cc4a8d377407c6bcb8588a910a18
#
_cell.length_a   1.000
_cell.length_b   1.000
_cell.length_c   1.000
_cell.angle_alpha   90.00
_cell.angle_beta   90.00
_cell.angle_gamma   90.00
#
_symmetry.space_group_name_H-M   'P 1'
#
loop_
_entity.id
_entity.type
_entity.pdbx_description
1 polymer ?
#
loop_
_entity_poly.entity_id
_entity_poly.type
_entity_poly.pdbx_seq_one_letter_code
_entity_poly.pdbx_strand_id
1 'polypeptide(L)'
;MCRLHGAWRQFAGRASRWRQGVVSLTRLEVVVDPPRHCALQPRRKVGDTAYNTPVDELDKIVEQLHSGAAQWAATSLQDRARLARQCAQNAVKVAEAITADAIAYKGCYDYVGDGEEMSAWSFTPSVLNDTARTLEALHSGKARFPSGVHKQGAHTLVRVFPTSALDHLLFSGYEGDLWLTPGSGPTPTAGGEVVVGGPGEVCVVLGAGNQAVVPVADVALKVLVHGCATVLAMNPVNEWAGPHLERTFEPLIKAGALRIVYGGIATGKALTAHPKVGCVHITGSDKTYDAIVWQGQPKRADAPPPYTKPVSAELGCVTPYVMVPGPWSDAEIDAKAAEVVATVAHNASCNCLAAKVLILGRNWDRKDAFLKALRQQFNSAQQRRCYYPGSANKYDAFVAAFPDAEALGQPATSQGADSFRPLPYLVLPPQAVSSTDKGCVDEAWSPVLAIRELDTPAGDTSAFLNAAKEAVNTSCWGTLSCSVFIHPATEAQNKAAFQQYLTDVRYGAIGVNTPSLFCFFVPSLSWGGYPGHTQDDIQSGVGQVHNTFCIDKVEKSVLRGPWSPPVTPFWSIRHGNMRQMSRAILAYFANPSLWSLTRLVVAAVQG
;
A
#
# COMPACT_ATOMS: atom_id res chain seq x y z
N MET A 1 -22.48 -15.87 17.50
CA MET A 1 -22.42 -15.00 16.31
C MET A 1 -23.74 -14.32 15.97
N CYS A 2 -24.89 -14.97 15.90
CA CYS A 2 -26.18 -14.30 15.60
C CYS A 2 -26.61 -13.17 16.54
N ARG A 3 -26.24 -13.17 17.82
CA ARG A 3 -26.65 -12.11 18.79
C ARG A 3 -25.87 -10.78 18.61
N LEU A 4 -24.66 -10.80 18.11
CA LEU A 4 -23.86 -9.59 17.86
C LEU A 4 -24.28 -8.87 16.56
N HIS A 5 -24.72 -9.60 15.54
CA HIS A 5 -25.26 -9.02 14.31
C HIS A 5 -26.59 -8.29 14.53
N GLY A 6 -27.41 -8.77 15.47
CA GLY A 6 -28.65 -8.09 15.90
C GLY A 6 -28.39 -6.79 16.66
N ALA A 7 -27.35 -6.75 17.49
CA ALA A 7 -26.96 -5.54 18.23
C ALA A 7 -26.47 -4.42 17.31
N TRP A 8 -25.75 -4.77 16.25
CA TRP A 8 -25.27 -3.80 15.26
C TRP A 8 -26.40 -3.19 14.44
N ARG A 9 -27.38 -3.98 14.00
CA ARG A 9 -28.58 -3.46 13.30
C ARG A 9 -29.44 -2.59 14.20
N GLN A 10 -29.52 -2.89 15.50
CA GLN A 10 -30.22 -2.04 16.48
C GLN A 10 -29.45 -0.73 16.76
N PHE A 11 -28.12 -0.78 16.76
CA PHE A 11 -27.27 0.40 16.95
C PHE A 11 -27.33 1.32 15.73
N ALA A 12 -27.22 0.78 14.53
CA ALA A 12 -27.35 1.53 13.27
C ALA A 12 -28.76 2.12 13.09
N GLY A 13 -29.82 1.38 13.46
CA GLY A 13 -31.20 1.86 13.43
C GLY A 13 -31.51 2.93 14.49
N ARG A 14 -30.76 2.98 15.59
CA ARG A 14 -30.84 4.07 16.58
C ARG A 14 -30.06 5.31 16.14
N ALA A 15 -28.92 5.14 15.48
CA ALA A 15 -28.14 6.24 14.95
C ALA A 15 -28.91 7.07 13.89
N SER A 16 -29.75 6.42 13.07
CA SER A 16 -30.63 7.13 12.12
C SER A 16 -31.71 7.99 12.78
N ARG A 17 -32.16 7.63 13.97
CA ARG A 17 -33.12 8.44 14.76
C ARG A 17 -32.46 9.60 15.53
N TRP A 18 -31.13 9.51 15.78
CA TRP A 18 -30.38 10.62 16.39
C TRP A 18 -30.14 11.78 15.44
N ARG A 19 -30.22 11.56 14.12
CA ARG A 19 -30.14 12.67 13.12
C ARG A 19 -31.29 13.68 13.25
N GLN A 20 -32.40 13.33 13.87
CA GLN A 20 -33.56 14.25 14.02
C GLN A 20 -33.62 14.97 15.37
N GLY A 21 -32.77 14.68 16.34
CA GLY A 21 -32.83 15.19 17.71
C GLY A 21 -31.69 16.05 18.20
N VAL A 22 -30.63 16.26 17.39
CA VAL A 22 -29.48 17.06 17.81
C VAL A 22 -29.35 18.29 16.90
N VAL A 23 -30.33 19.18 17.03
CA VAL A 23 -30.17 20.58 16.66
C VAL A 23 -29.88 21.31 17.96
N SER A 24 -28.71 21.93 18.04
CA SER A 24 -28.21 22.80 19.12
C SER A 24 -27.27 22.17 20.13
N LEU A 25 -26.05 21.92 19.69
CA LEU A 25 -24.89 22.12 20.56
C LEU A 25 -23.85 22.86 19.71
N THR A 26 -23.84 24.17 19.92
CA THR A 26 -22.82 25.19 19.63
C THR A 26 -21.60 24.72 18.81
N ARG A 27 -21.49 25.28 17.58
CA ARG A 27 -20.23 25.47 16.88
C ARG A 27 -19.20 26.09 17.82
N LEU A 28 -18.34 25.28 18.41
CA LEU A 28 -17.01 25.72 18.76
C LEU A 28 -16.22 25.68 17.44
N GLU A 29 -16.29 26.79 16.72
CA GLU A 29 -15.27 27.10 15.72
C GLU A 29 -13.96 27.28 16.49
N VAL A 30 -13.19 26.22 16.61
CA VAL A 30 -11.76 26.35 16.83
C VAL A 30 -11.24 26.91 15.50
N VAL A 31 -11.17 28.23 15.42
CA VAL A 31 -10.36 28.91 14.40
C VAL A 31 -8.92 28.50 14.74
N VAL A 32 -8.47 27.42 14.14
CA VAL A 32 -7.04 27.14 14.02
C VAL A 32 -6.59 28.13 12.94
N ASP A 33 -5.94 29.22 13.36
CA ASP A 33 -5.18 30.05 12.44
C ASP A 33 -4.37 29.11 11.54
N PRO A 34 -4.42 29.28 10.22
CA PRO A 34 -3.57 28.49 9.32
C PRO A 34 -2.13 28.69 9.79
N PRO A 35 -1.33 27.61 9.93
CA PRO A 35 0.03 27.75 10.38
C PRO A 35 0.71 28.78 9.48
N ARG A 36 1.35 29.78 10.10
CA ARG A 36 2.09 30.83 9.41
C ARG A 36 2.98 30.14 8.40
N HIS A 37 2.76 30.43 7.13
CA HIS A 37 3.49 29.86 6.01
C HIS A 37 4.98 29.86 6.33
N CYS A 38 5.53 28.68 6.58
CA CYS A 38 6.94 28.47 6.38
C CYS A 38 7.16 28.81 4.90
N ALA A 39 7.94 29.84 4.61
CA ALA A 39 8.17 30.30 3.25
C ALA A 39 8.67 29.10 2.45
N LEU A 40 7.79 28.56 1.60
CA LEU A 40 8.13 27.47 0.69
C LEU A 40 9.29 27.98 -0.15
N GLN A 41 10.46 27.36 0.00
CA GLN A 41 11.57 27.63 -0.90
C GLN A 41 11.10 27.38 -2.33
N PRO A 42 11.55 28.19 -3.31
CA PRO A 42 11.11 28.03 -4.69
C PRO A 42 11.35 26.58 -5.12
N ARG A 43 10.31 25.95 -5.66
CA ARG A 43 10.32 24.54 -6.08
C ARG A 43 11.47 24.31 -7.05
N ARG A 44 12.34 23.36 -6.70
CA ARG A 44 13.50 22.99 -7.50
C ARG A 44 13.07 22.15 -8.70
N LYS A 45 13.88 22.17 -9.75
CA LYS A 45 13.70 21.28 -10.90
C LYS A 45 13.84 19.83 -10.47
N VAL A 46 13.14 18.95 -11.15
CA VAL A 46 13.27 17.50 -10.98
C VAL A 46 14.74 17.09 -11.02
N GLY A 47 15.21 16.45 -9.94
CA GLY A 47 16.62 16.05 -9.80
C GLY A 47 17.48 16.98 -8.95
N ASP A 48 17.03 18.20 -8.63
CA ASP A 48 17.69 19.06 -7.65
C ASP A 48 17.27 18.64 -6.24
N THR A 49 18.18 18.04 -5.49
CA THR A 49 17.98 17.70 -4.08
C THR A 49 18.14 18.93 -3.19
N ALA A 50 17.21 19.16 -2.24
CA ALA A 50 17.34 20.22 -1.24
C ALA A 50 18.40 19.87 -0.21
N TYR A 51 18.56 18.58 0.03
CA TYR A 51 19.52 18.01 0.97
C TYR A 51 20.47 17.11 0.19
N ASN A 52 21.75 17.17 0.50
CA ASN A 52 22.75 16.28 -0.06
C ASN A 52 23.75 15.91 1.00
N THR A 53 23.88 14.62 1.28
CA THR A 53 24.92 14.08 2.15
C THR A 53 26.20 13.93 1.33
N PRO A 54 27.30 14.61 1.68
CA PRO A 54 28.56 14.49 0.98
C PRO A 54 29.08 13.05 0.91
N VAL A 55 29.76 12.67 -0.15
CA VAL A 55 30.21 11.29 -0.37
C VAL A 55 31.18 10.82 0.74
N ASP A 56 32.08 11.70 1.19
CA ASP A 56 32.97 11.40 2.30
C ASP A 56 32.26 11.23 3.66
N GLU A 57 31.10 11.83 3.81
CA GLU A 57 30.22 11.61 4.97
C GLU A 57 29.48 10.27 4.86
N LEU A 58 29.07 9.86 3.64
CA LEU A 58 28.46 8.55 3.43
C LEU A 58 29.39 7.41 3.84
N ASP A 59 30.67 7.50 3.50
CA ASP A 59 31.69 6.53 3.89
C ASP A 59 31.78 6.41 5.42
N LYS A 60 31.90 7.55 6.12
CA LYS A 60 31.93 7.59 7.58
C LYS A 60 30.66 7.01 8.23
N ILE A 61 29.49 7.28 7.64
CA ILE A 61 28.21 6.76 8.13
C ILE A 61 28.18 5.23 8.01
N VAL A 62 28.58 4.67 6.87
CA VAL A 62 28.62 3.21 6.67
C VAL A 62 29.65 2.56 7.59
N GLU A 63 30.82 3.19 7.78
CA GLU A 63 31.84 2.73 8.72
C GLU A 63 31.33 2.67 10.16
N GLN A 64 30.63 3.72 10.62
CA GLN A 64 30.02 3.76 11.95
C GLN A 64 28.97 2.67 12.15
N LEU A 65 28.07 2.49 11.16
CA LEU A 65 27.06 1.45 11.21
C LEU A 65 27.69 0.05 11.19
N HIS A 66 28.70 -0.17 10.37
CA HIS A 66 29.40 -1.45 10.30
C HIS A 66 30.08 -1.81 11.61
N SER A 67 30.75 -0.85 12.25
CA SER A 67 31.39 -1.09 13.55
C SER A 67 30.40 -1.39 14.68
N GLY A 68 29.16 -0.87 14.60
CA GLY A 68 28.07 -1.14 15.55
C GLY A 68 27.15 -2.32 15.18
N ALA A 69 27.28 -2.89 13.97
CA ALA A 69 26.31 -3.84 13.43
C ALA A 69 26.15 -5.11 14.27
N ALA A 70 27.26 -5.69 14.74
CA ALA A 70 27.22 -6.88 15.60
C ALA A 70 26.56 -6.60 16.96
N GLN A 71 26.82 -5.43 17.55
CA GLN A 71 26.17 -5.01 18.79
C GLN A 71 24.67 -4.82 18.59
N TRP A 72 24.26 -4.21 17.47
CA TRP A 72 22.84 -4.05 17.14
C TRP A 72 22.16 -5.41 16.92
N ALA A 73 22.77 -6.31 16.14
CA ALA A 73 22.27 -7.66 15.92
C ALA A 73 22.07 -8.46 17.22
N ALA A 74 22.91 -8.23 18.22
CA ALA A 74 22.81 -8.84 19.55
C ALA A 74 21.79 -8.14 20.49
N THR A 75 21.19 -7.02 20.08
CA THR A 75 20.20 -6.29 20.88
C THR A 75 18.99 -7.17 21.16
N SER A 76 18.56 -7.21 22.43
CA SER A 76 17.45 -8.05 22.87
C SER A 76 16.14 -7.70 22.16
N LEU A 77 15.28 -8.70 21.95
CA LEU A 77 13.94 -8.47 21.35
C LEU A 77 13.10 -7.50 22.18
N GLN A 78 13.28 -7.51 23.52
CA GLN A 78 12.60 -6.56 24.40
C GLN A 78 13.05 -5.12 24.15
N ASP A 79 14.35 -4.88 23.95
CA ASP A 79 14.86 -3.54 23.65
C ASP A 79 14.45 -3.07 22.26
N ARG A 80 14.51 -3.96 21.24
CA ARG A 80 14.00 -3.63 19.91
C ARG A 80 12.51 -3.27 19.96
N ALA A 81 11.69 -4.02 20.71
CA ALA A 81 10.27 -3.72 20.89
C ALA A 81 10.04 -2.38 21.60
N ARG A 82 10.81 -2.09 22.64
CA ARG A 82 10.75 -0.80 23.36
C ARG A 82 11.07 0.37 22.42
N LEU A 83 12.13 0.24 21.61
CA LEU A 83 12.50 1.26 20.63
C LEU A 83 11.42 1.43 19.55
N ALA A 84 10.83 0.34 19.05
CA ALA A 84 9.72 0.39 18.10
C ALA A 84 8.51 1.16 18.66
N ARG A 85 8.15 0.95 19.92
CA ARG A 85 7.07 1.70 20.59
C ARG A 85 7.40 3.19 20.76
N GLN A 86 8.65 3.53 21.06
CA GLN A 86 9.07 4.92 21.11
C GLN A 86 8.99 5.59 19.74
N CYS A 87 9.39 4.89 18.67
CA CYS A 87 9.23 5.37 17.30
C CYS A 87 7.74 5.57 16.95
N ALA A 88 6.86 4.63 17.34
CA ALA A 88 5.42 4.77 17.14
C ALA A 88 4.83 6.00 17.85
N GLN A 89 5.27 6.28 19.07
CA GLN A 89 4.87 7.48 19.81
C GLN A 89 5.38 8.77 19.12
N ASN A 90 6.59 8.76 18.62
CA ASN A 90 7.14 9.90 17.87
C ASN A 90 6.41 10.12 16.54
N ALA A 91 6.01 9.04 15.85
CA ALA A 91 5.21 9.13 14.62
C ALA A 91 3.87 9.87 14.85
N VAL A 92 3.24 9.67 16.00
CA VAL A 92 2.01 10.41 16.38
C VAL A 92 2.30 11.89 16.58
N LYS A 93 3.44 12.24 17.21
CA LYS A 93 3.81 13.64 17.47
C LYS A 93 4.09 14.44 16.19
N VAL A 94 4.60 13.79 15.14
CA VAL A 94 4.92 14.46 13.87
C VAL A 94 3.77 14.42 12.87
N ALA A 95 2.67 13.71 13.15
CA ALA A 95 1.62 13.40 12.19
C ALA A 95 0.99 14.63 11.52
N GLU A 96 0.65 15.67 12.27
CA GLU A 96 0.08 16.89 11.70
C GLU A 96 1.12 17.65 10.85
N ALA A 97 2.37 17.71 11.28
CA ALA A 97 3.42 18.41 10.56
C ALA A 97 3.77 17.72 9.23
N ILE A 98 3.97 16.39 9.24
CA ILE A 98 4.27 15.64 8.03
C ILE A 98 3.10 15.66 7.04
N THR A 99 1.85 15.62 7.53
CA THR A 99 0.66 15.75 6.68
C THR A 99 0.60 17.13 6.03
N ALA A 100 0.88 18.20 6.77
CA ALA A 100 0.89 19.55 6.23
C ALA A 100 1.97 19.73 5.16
N ASP A 101 3.17 19.20 5.38
CA ASP A 101 4.25 19.26 4.39
C ASP A 101 3.96 18.40 3.15
N ALA A 102 3.34 17.23 3.32
CA ALA A 102 2.86 16.40 2.20
C ALA A 102 1.86 17.13 1.32
N ILE A 103 0.85 17.75 1.94
CA ILE A 103 -0.16 18.55 1.24
C ILE A 103 0.48 19.70 0.47
N ALA A 104 1.40 20.42 1.12
CA ALA A 104 2.11 21.54 0.51
C ALA A 104 2.97 21.10 -0.68
N TYR A 105 3.69 19.99 -0.54
CA TYR A 105 4.54 19.44 -1.60
C TYR A 105 3.72 18.93 -2.79
N LYS A 106 2.67 18.14 -2.53
CA LYS A 106 1.83 17.53 -3.57
C LYS A 106 0.78 18.50 -4.13
N GLY A 107 0.52 19.62 -3.47
CA GLY A 107 -0.49 20.60 -3.86
C GLY A 107 -1.93 20.11 -3.73
N CYS A 108 -2.21 19.22 -2.76
CA CYS A 108 -3.53 18.64 -2.49
C CYS A 108 -4.17 19.29 -1.26
N TYR A 109 -4.55 20.57 -1.39
CA TYR A 109 -5.04 21.40 -0.27
C TYR A 109 -6.49 21.14 0.13
N ASP A 110 -7.20 20.25 -0.53
CA ASP A 110 -8.57 19.90 -0.20
C ASP A 110 -8.65 18.95 1.02
N TYR A 111 -9.87 18.78 1.56
CA TYR A 111 -10.08 17.91 2.72
C TYR A 111 -9.83 16.42 2.43
N VAL A 112 -9.93 16.02 1.16
CA VAL A 112 -9.63 14.64 0.74
C VAL A 112 -8.13 14.42 0.77
N GLY A 113 -7.32 15.36 0.25
CA GLY A 113 -5.86 15.28 0.32
C GLY A 113 -5.33 15.27 1.75
N ASP A 114 -5.88 16.11 2.64
CA ASP A 114 -5.58 16.06 4.09
C ASP A 114 -5.88 14.67 4.67
N GLY A 115 -7.06 14.12 4.35
CA GLY A 115 -7.46 12.82 4.82
C GLY A 115 -6.62 11.67 4.26
N GLU A 116 -6.23 11.74 2.98
CA GLU A 116 -5.35 10.76 2.34
C GLU A 116 -3.97 10.70 3.02
N GLU A 117 -3.30 11.84 3.16
CA GLU A 117 -1.93 11.89 3.71
C GLU A 117 -1.90 11.48 5.19
N MET A 118 -2.85 11.96 5.99
CA MET A 118 -2.97 11.57 7.40
C MET A 118 -3.33 10.08 7.55
N SER A 119 -4.22 9.54 6.71
CA SER A 119 -4.57 8.11 6.73
C SER A 119 -3.38 7.24 6.36
N ALA A 120 -2.63 7.63 5.33
CA ALA A 120 -1.40 6.94 4.95
C ALA A 120 -0.39 6.96 6.10
N TRP A 121 -0.17 8.11 6.73
CA TRP A 121 0.77 8.22 7.85
C TRP A 121 0.33 7.40 9.07
N SER A 122 -0.97 7.20 9.29
CA SER A 122 -1.50 6.41 10.41
C SER A 122 -1.04 4.95 10.41
N PHE A 123 -0.60 4.42 9.27
CA PHE A 123 0.02 3.11 9.18
C PHE A 123 1.33 3.01 9.99
N THR A 124 2.09 4.11 10.10
CA THR A 124 3.38 4.15 10.81
C THR A 124 3.28 3.66 12.26
N PRO A 125 2.44 4.23 13.14
CA PRO A 125 2.29 3.69 14.50
C PRO A 125 1.69 2.29 14.51
N SER A 126 0.88 1.91 13.52
CA SER A 126 0.29 0.57 13.42
C SER A 126 1.36 -0.49 13.20
N VAL A 127 2.20 -0.36 12.18
CA VAL A 127 3.25 -1.35 11.86
C VAL A 127 4.29 -1.44 12.96
N LEU A 128 4.72 -0.31 13.54
CA LEU A 128 5.72 -0.29 14.61
C LEU A 128 5.20 -0.92 15.91
N ASN A 129 3.97 -0.62 16.31
CA ASN A 129 3.34 -1.21 17.50
C ASN A 129 3.07 -2.70 17.30
N ASP A 130 2.66 -3.11 16.11
CA ASP A 130 2.34 -4.52 15.84
C ASP A 130 3.62 -5.36 15.75
N THR A 131 4.70 -4.86 15.16
CA THR A 131 6.04 -5.46 15.21
C THR A 131 6.52 -5.58 16.66
N ALA A 132 6.39 -4.52 17.47
CA ALA A 132 6.77 -4.56 18.88
C ALA A 132 6.04 -5.67 19.65
N ARG A 133 4.73 -5.87 19.40
CA ARG A 133 3.96 -6.97 20.05
C ARG A 133 4.54 -8.35 19.73
N THR A 134 4.97 -8.58 18.48
CA THR A 134 5.59 -9.85 18.10
C THR A 134 6.93 -10.04 18.79
N LEU A 135 7.79 -9.01 18.80
CA LEU A 135 9.08 -9.09 19.46
C LEU A 135 8.95 -9.32 20.99
N GLU A 136 7.99 -8.65 21.66
CA GLU A 136 7.67 -8.86 23.08
C GLU A 136 7.17 -10.29 23.35
N ALA A 137 6.31 -10.81 22.48
CA ALA A 137 5.80 -12.17 22.59
C ALA A 137 6.94 -13.19 22.48
N LEU A 138 7.80 -13.05 21.50
CA LEU A 138 8.97 -13.90 21.31
C LEU A 138 9.96 -13.81 22.50
N HIS A 139 10.23 -12.59 22.98
CA HIS A 139 11.09 -12.39 24.15
C HIS A 139 10.56 -13.13 25.39
N SER A 140 9.25 -13.11 25.60
CA SER A 140 8.62 -13.79 26.75
C SER A 140 8.44 -15.30 26.56
N GLY A 141 8.93 -15.87 25.46
CA GLY A 141 8.72 -17.28 25.10
C GLY A 141 7.27 -17.63 24.78
N LYS A 142 6.42 -16.63 24.56
CA LYS A 142 5.01 -16.78 24.19
C LYS A 142 4.89 -16.60 22.69
N ALA A 143 4.40 -17.61 21.99
CA ALA A 143 4.09 -17.44 20.57
C ALA A 143 2.92 -16.46 20.40
N ARG A 144 3.04 -15.53 19.45
CA ARG A 144 1.89 -14.76 18.98
C ARG A 144 1.12 -15.64 18.00
N PHE A 145 -0.03 -16.14 18.42
CA PHE A 145 -0.83 -17.04 17.58
C PHE A 145 -1.73 -16.23 16.64
N PRO A 146 -1.83 -16.66 15.38
CA PRO A 146 -2.85 -16.16 14.45
C PRO A 146 -4.25 -16.54 14.96
N SER A 147 -5.27 -15.83 14.46
CA SER A 147 -6.68 -16.07 14.83
C SER A 147 -7.20 -17.43 14.34
N GLY A 148 -6.52 -18.10 13.44
CA GLY A 148 -6.85 -19.43 12.93
C GLY A 148 -5.88 -19.93 11.90
N VAL A 149 -5.82 -21.25 11.75
CA VAL A 149 -5.06 -21.94 10.69
C VAL A 149 -5.99 -22.96 10.03
N HIS A 150 -6.06 -22.94 8.71
CA HIS A 150 -6.88 -23.87 7.95
C HIS A 150 -6.18 -24.27 6.64
N LYS A 151 -6.72 -25.26 5.95
CA LYS A 151 -6.19 -25.78 4.69
C LYS A 151 -7.08 -25.43 3.53
N GLN A 152 -6.45 -25.11 2.39
CA GLN A 152 -7.13 -25.01 1.10
C GLN A 152 -6.25 -25.68 0.03
N GLY A 153 -6.67 -26.86 -0.42
CA GLY A 153 -5.82 -27.70 -1.27
C GLY A 153 -4.48 -28.02 -0.60
N ALA A 154 -3.38 -27.72 -1.27
CA ALA A 154 -2.03 -27.91 -0.75
C ALA A 154 -1.53 -26.75 0.14
N HIS A 155 -2.27 -25.64 0.20
CA HIS A 155 -1.87 -24.45 0.96
C HIS A 155 -2.31 -24.54 2.42
N THR A 156 -1.49 -23.98 3.31
CA THR A 156 -1.85 -23.63 4.68
C THR A 156 -2.17 -22.16 4.71
N LEU A 157 -3.36 -21.80 5.20
CA LEU A 157 -3.86 -20.44 5.35
C LEU A 157 -3.80 -20.04 6.82
N VAL A 158 -3.21 -18.88 7.09
CA VAL A 158 -2.99 -18.37 8.44
C VAL A 158 -3.77 -17.08 8.60
N ARG A 159 -4.85 -17.10 9.41
CA ARG A 159 -5.65 -15.93 9.68
C ARG A 159 -4.91 -14.95 10.59
N VAL A 160 -4.46 -13.83 10.02
CA VAL A 160 -3.70 -12.78 10.72
C VAL A 160 -4.45 -11.46 10.89
N PHE A 161 -5.67 -11.38 10.37
CA PHE A 161 -6.52 -10.20 10.52
C PHE A 161 -8.02 -10.58 10.47
N PRO A 162 -8.89 -10.00 11.35
CA PRO A 162 -8.59 -9.17 12.52
C PRO A 162 -7.87 -9.94 13.64
N THR A 163 -7.13 -9.23 14.51
CA THR A 163 -6.30 -9.87 15.55
C THR A 163 -6.83 -9.68 16.96
N SER A 164 -7.58 -8.62 17.22
CA SER A 164 -8.15 -8.31 18.55
C SER A 164 -9.67 -8.25 18.50
N ALA A 165 -10.32 -8.33 19.68
CA ALA A 165 -11.76 -8.17 19.78
C ALA A 165 -12.25 -6.80 19.28
N LEU A 166 -11.43 -5.75 19.45
CA LEU A 166 -11.72 -4.41 18.93
C LEU A 166 -11.62 -4.37 17.41
N ASP A 167 -10.61 -5.03 16.84
CA ASP A 167 -10.47 -5.14 15.39
C ASP A 167 -11.63 -5.92 14.78
N HIS A 168 -12.05 -7.03 15.40
CA HIS A 168 -13.25 -7.79 14.96
C HIS A 168 -14.53 -6.96 14.95
N LEU A 169 -14.66 -6.01 15.89
CA LEU A 169 -15.79 -5.10 15.92
C LEU A 169 -15.68 -4.04 14.82
N LEU A 170 -14.51 -3.42 14.68
CA LEU A 170 -14.27 -2.32 13.74
C LEU A 170 -14.26 -2.79 12.29
N PHE A 171 -13.58 -3.90 12.02
CA PHE A 171 -13.43 -4.47 10.68
C PHE A 171 -14.35 -5.68 10.48
N SER A 172 -15.60 -5.58 10.98
CA SER A 172 -16.60 -6.64 10.81
C SER A 172 -16.81 -6.98 9.34
N GLY A 173 -16.64 -8.26 9.01
CA GLY A 173 -16.74 -8.76 7.63
C GLY A 173 -15.42 -8.73 6.85
N TYR A 174 -14.34 -8.19 7.43
CA TYR A 174 -13.00 -8.33 6.87
C TYR A 174 -12.30 -9.56 7.43
N GLU A 175 -11.56 -10.26 6.56
CA GLU A 175 -10.74 -11.42 6.91
C GLU A 175 -9.46 -11.41 6.08
N GLY A 176 -8.31 -11.43 6.77
CA GLY A 176 -6.98 -11.43 6.15
C GLY A 176 -6.21 -12.70 6.45
N ASP A 177 -5.80 -13.41 5.40
CA ASP A 177 -5.06 -14.66 5.46
C ASP A 177 -3.69 -14.54 4.77
N LEU A 178 -2.66 -15.06 5.42
CA LEU A 178 -1.41 -15.41 4.75
C LEU A 178 -1.52 -16.82 4.17
N TRP A 179 -1.25 -16.97 2.91
CA TRP A 179 -1.18 -18.26 2.22
C TRP A 179 0.28 -18.69 2.20
N LEU A 180 0.58 -19.83 2.79
CA LEU A 180 1.94 -20.35 2.82
C LEU A 180 2.24 -21.19 1.58
N THR A 181 3.49 -21.21 1.19
CA THR A 181 3.98 -22.05 0.09
C THR A 181 3.53 -23.51 0.28
N PRO A 182 3.05 -24.20 -0.77
CA PRO A 182 2.63 -25.59 -0.68
C PRO A 182 3.68 -26.46 -0.03
N GLY A 183 3.26 -27.35 0.88
CA GLY A 183 4.18 -28.23 1.63
C GLY A 183 4.88 -27.58 2.83
N SER A 184 4.69 -26.28 3.08
CA SER A 184 5.06 -25.68 4.37
C SER A 184 4.28 -26.35 5.49
N GLY A 185 4.98 -26.74 6.57
CA GLY A 185 4.42 -27.58 7.63
C GLY A 185 3.12 -27.08 8.27
N PRO A 186 2.48 -27.86 9.13
CA PRO A 186 1.13 -27.61 9.61
C PRO A 186 1.01 -26.47 10.62
N THR A 187 2.10 -25.97 11.17
CA THR A 187 2.07 -24.96 12.23
C THR A 187 3.07 -23.84 11.91
N PRO A 188 2.60 -22.74 11.32
CA PRO A 188 3.45 -21.56 11.16
C PRO A 188 3.75 -20.99 12.54
N THR A 189 5.02 -20.82 12.84
CA THR A 189 5.48 -20.12 14.04
C THR A 189 5.63 -18.64 13.73
N ALA A 190 4.95 -17.80 14.47
CA ALA A 190 5.25 -16.38 14.46
C ALA A 190 6.71 -16.15 14.85
N GLY A 191 7.40 -15.27 14.13
CA GLY A 191 8.80 -14.93 14.41
C GLY A 191 9.83 -15.72 13.63
N GLY A 192 9.45 -16.56 12.66
CA GLY A 192 10.38 -17.34 11.83
C GLY A 192 11.37 -16.45 11.04
N GLU A 193 10.98 -15.21 10.71
CA GLU A 193 11.85 -14.24 10.02
C GLU A 193 12.72 -13.39 10.98
N VAL A 194 12.53 -13.50 12.30
CA VAL A 194 13.25 -12.64 13.26
C VAL A 194 14.68 -13.15 13.46
N VAL A 195 15.64 -12.27 13.20
CA VAL A 195 17.08 -12.55 13.36
C VAL A 195 17.61 -11.91 14.64
N VAL A 196 18.24 -12.71 15.49
CA VAL A 196 18.91 -12.27 16.71
C VAL A 196 20.33 -12.84 16.75
N GLY A 197 21.31 -11.96 16.98
CA GLY A 197 22.72 -12.35 17.00
C GLY A 197 23.35 -12.44 15.61
N GLY A 198 24.53 -13.05 15.54
CA GLY A 198 25.32 -13.13 14.31
C GLY A 198 26.33 -11.98 14.16
N PRO A 199 27.05 -11.93 13.04
CA PRO A 199 28.13 -10.96 12.82
C PRO A 199 27.61 -9.51 12.66
N GLY A 200 26.32 -9.33 12.47
CA GLY A 200 25.71 -8.05 12.13
C GLY A 200 25.95 -7.69 10.65
N GLU A 201 25.03 -6.98 10.06
CA GLU A 201 25.07 -6.60 8.65
C GLU A 201 24.63 -5.14 8.48
N VAL A 202 25.25 -4.44 7.52
CA VAL A 202 24.78 -3.12 7.09
C VAL A 202 23.86 -3.28 5.89
N CYS A 203 22.62 -2.83 6.03
CA CYS A 203 21.64 -2.80 4.95
C CYS A 203 21.48 -1.37 4.41
N VAL A 204 21.44 -1.22 3.09
CA VAL A 204 21.01 0.01 2.43
C VAL A 204 19.55 -0.13 2.02
N VAL A 205 18.70 0.77 2.48
CA VAL A 205 17.31 0.91 2.03
C VAL A 205 17.24 2.11 1.09
N LEU A 206 16.94 1.87 -0.18
CA LEU A 206 16.62 2.92 -1.15
C LEU A 206 15.11 3.17 -1.07
N GLY A 207 14.73 4.23 -0.38
CA GLY A 207 13.35 4.51 -0.04
C GLY A 207 12.48 4.94 -1.23
N ALA A 208 11.17 4.70 -1.13
CA ALA A 208 10.18 5.10 -2.12
C ALA A 208 10.02 6.63 -2.22
N GLY A 209 9.64 7.12 -3.41
CA GLY A 209 9.43 8.56 -3.66
C GLY A 209 7.97 9.01 -3.60
N ASN A 210 7.00 8.11 -3.55
CA ASN A 210 5.58 8.44 -3.69
C ASN A 210 4.85 8.69 -2.36
N GLN A 211 5.21 7.98 -1.29
CA GLN A 211 4.56 8.07 0.01
C GLN A 211 5.57 8.04 1.14
N ALA A 212 5.43 8.95 2.12
CA ALA A 212 6.33 9.04 3.28
C ALA A 212 6.28 7.80 4.19
N VAL A 213 5.20 7.04 4.15
CA VAL A 213 4.98 5.86 4.98
C VAL A 213 5.72 4.61 4.49
N VAL A 214 6.01 4.52 3.19
CA VAL A 214 6.61 3.30 2.61
C VAL A 214 7.99 3.00 3.21
N PRO A 215 8.94 3.96 3.28
CA PRO A 215 10.24 3.69 3.91
C PRO A 215 10.15 3.26 5.38
N VAL A 216 9.04 3.53 6.06
CA VAL A 216 8.84 3.11 7.46
C VAL A 216 8.74 1.59 7.57
N ALA A 217 7.98 0.95 6.67
CA ALA A 217 7.84 -0.50 6.65
C ALA A 217 9.18 -1.18 6.34
N ASP A 218 9.93 -0.64 5.37
CA ASP A 218 11.24 -1.14 4.97
C ASP A 218 12.24 -1.08 6.15
N VAL A 219 12.30 0.07 6.84
CA VAL A 219 13.13 0.26 8.03
C VAL A 219 12.70 -0.65 9.17
N ALA A 220 11.40 -0.78 9.44
CA ALA A 220 10.88 -1.65 10.49
C ALA A 220 11.31 -3.11 10.26
N LEU A 221 11.19 -3.61 9.03
CA LEU A 221 11.63 -4.95 8.67
C LEU A 221 13.15 -5.12 8.82
N LYS A 222 13.95 -4.25 8.18
CA LYS A 222 15.42 -4.42 8.17
C LYS A 222 16.05 -4.20 9.54
N VAL A 223 15.62 -3.19 10.27
CA VAL A 223 16.21 -2.85 11.57
C VAL A 223 15.67 -3.73 12.69
N LEU A 224 14.33 -3.82 12.82
CA LEU A 224 13.73 -4.45 14.01
C LEU A 224 13.60 -5.96 13.87
N VAL A 225 13.27 -6.47 12.68
CA VAL A 225 13.05 -7.90 12.42
C VAL A 225 14.35 -8.60 12.01
N HIS A 226 15.01 -8.11 10.95
CA HIS A 226 16.25 -8.72 10.45
C HIS A 226 17.50 -8.35 11.26
N GLY A 227 17.42 -7.34 12.15
CA GLY A 227 18.55 -6.93 13.00
C GLY A 227 19.70 -6.27 12.24
N CYS A 228 19.46 -5.73 11.05
CA CYS A 228 20.47 -5.02 10.28
C CYS A 228 20.70 -3.60 10.79
N ALA A 229 21.94 -3.15 10.87
CA ALA A 229 22.26 -1.73 10.95
C ALA A 229 21.99 -1.09 9.58
N THR A 230 21.17 -0.04 9.51
CA THR A 230 20.56 0.37 8.24
C THR A 230 20.88 1.81 7.86
N VAL A 231 21.20 2.05 6.58
CA VAL A 231 21.18 3.37 5.97
C VAL A 231 19.90 3.51 5.15
N LEU A 232 19.03 4.43 5.52
CA LEU A 232 17.89 4.84 4.67
C LEU A 232 18.33 6.00 3.78
N ALA A 233 18.43 5.76 2.47
CA ALA A 233 18.62 6.80 1.49
C ALA A 233 17.26 7.35 1.03
N MET A 234 16.99 8.61 1.33
CA MET A 234 15.75 9.27 0.94
C MET A 234 15.67 9.42 -0.57
N ASN A 235 14.51 9.09 -1.13
CA ASN A 235 14.24 9.40 -2.53
C ASN A 235 14.12 10.93 -2.70
N PRO A 236 14.74 11.54 -3.73
CA PRO A 236 14.67 12.99 -3.94
C PRO A 236 13.23 13.55 -4.04
N VAL A 237 12.27 12.74 -4.53
CA VAL A 237 10.85 13.14 -4.59
C VAL A 237 10.22 13.22 -3.22
N ASN A 238 10.72 12.45 -2.26
CA ASN A 238 10.16 12.33 -0.92
C ASN A 238 11.11 12.84 0.19
N GLU A 239 12.18 13.56 -0.18
CA GLU A 239 13.19 14.06 0.78
C GLU A 239 12.63 15.04 1.80
N TRP A 240 11.54 15.75 1.48
CA TRP A 240 10.81 16.63 2.40
C TRP A 240 10.32 15.91 3.66
N ALA A 241 10.06 14.58 3.57
CA ALA A 241 9.65 13.74 4.69
C ALA A 241 10.83 13.38 5.62
N GLY A 242 12.06 13.50 5.16
CA GLY A 242 13.27 13.10 5.89
C GLY A 242 13.36 13.63 7.31
N PRO A 243 13.23 14.95 7.56
CA PRO A 243 13.27 15.51 8.92
C PRO A 243 12.19 14.96 9.86
N HIS A 244 11.03 14.57 9.32
CA HIS A 244 9.96 13.92 10.10
C HIS A 244 10.30 12.46 10.40
N LEU A 245 10.92 11.75 9.45
CA LEU A 245 11.41 10.38 9.65
C LEU A 245 12.56 10.36 10.66
N GLU A 246 13.47 11.33 10.64
CA GLU A 246 14.54 11.47 11.66
C GLU A 246 13.96 11.63 13.06
N ARG A 247 12.92 12.46 13.23
CA ARG A 247 12.22 12.61 14.51
C ARG A 247 11.48 11.33 14.89
N THR A 248 10.85 10.68 13.95
CA THR A 248 10.13 9.41 14.18
C THR A 248 11.09 8.33 14.65
N PHE A 249 12.20 8.16 13.96
CA PHE A 249 13.20 7.13 14.22
C PHE A 249 14.34 7.56 15.14
N GLU A 250 14.25 8.72 15.79
CA GLU A 250 15.27 9.19 16.73
C GLU A 250 15.75 8.10 17.71
N PRO A 251 14.87 7.24 18.29
CA PRO A 251 15.32 6.17 19.18
C PRO A 251 16.26 5.15 18.50
N LEU A 252 16.01 4.79 17.25
CA LEU A 252 16.86 3.87 16.47
C LEU A 252 18.17 4.55 16.03
N ILE A 253 18.10 5.83 15.69
CA ILE A 253 19.28 6.64 15.33
C ILE A 253 20.21 6.78 16.54
N LYS A 254 19.67 7.07 17.72
CA LYS A 254 20.45 7.15 18.98
C LYS A 254 21.03 5.80 19.39
N ALA A 255 20.35 4.71 19.09
CA ALA A 255 20.84 3.35 19.32
C ALA A 255 21.95 2.93 18.32
N GLY A 256 22.27 3.75 17.33
CA GLY A 256 23.28 3.43 16.30
C GLY A 256 22.80 2.41 15.26
N ALA A 257 21.50 2.12 15.20
CA ALA A 257 20.91 1.12 14.30
C ALA A 257 20.47 1.67 12.95
N LEU A 258 20.27 3.00 12.86
CA LEU A 258 19.76 3.67 11.68
C LEU A 258 20.49 4.98 11.42
N ARG A 259 20.73 5.28 10.15
CA ARG A 259 21.07 6.61 9.64
C ARG A 259 20.20 6.94 8.46
N ILE A 260 19.79 8.21 8.32
CA ILE A 260 19.05 8.72 7.18
C ILE A 260 19.97 9.64 6.41
N VAL A 261 20.04 9.43 5.09
CA VAL A 261 20.90 10.20 4.19
C VAL A 261 20.11 10.71 3.01
N TYR A 262 20.61 11.75 2.37
CA TYR A 262 19.95 12.46 1.30
C TYR A 262 20.83 12.49 0.05
N GLY A 263 20.22 12.60 -1.11
CA GLY A 263 20.88 12.72 -2.37
C GLY A 263 20.20 11.88 -3.46
N GLY A 264 20.72 12.00 -4.67
CA GLY A 264 20.13 11.32 -5.83
C GLY A 264 20.86 10.02 -6.21
N ILE A 265 20.96 9.81 -7.53
CA ILE A 265 21.56 8.60 -8.12
C ILE A 265 23.00 8.38 -7.64
N ALA A 266 23.79 9.46 -7.49
CA ALA A 266 25.19 9.35 -7.05
C ALA A 266 25.30 8.77 -5.62
N THR A 267 24.44 9.23 -4.70
CA THR A 267 24.34 8.71 -3.33
C THR A 267 23.95 7.23 -3.32
N GLY A 268 22.91 6.85 -4.08
CA GLY A 268 22.49 5.47 -4.20
C GLY A 268 23.60 4.56 -4.74
N LYS A 269 24.33 4.99 -5.78
CA LYS A 269 25.49 4.25 -6.33
C LYS A 269 26.63 4.11 -5.33
N ALA A 270 26.98 5.18 -4.62
CA ALA A 270 28.05 5.15 -3.62
C ALA A 270 27.73 4.15 -2.49
N LEU A 271 26.50 4.21 -1.97
CA LEU A 271 26.06 3.31 -0.89
C LEU A 271 25.99 1.84 -1.34
N THR A 272 25.36 1.55 -2.48
CA THR A 272 25.20 0.17 -2.95
C THR A 272 26.55 -0.47 -3.31
N ALA A 273 27.50 0.30 -3.84
CA ALA A 273 28.85 -0.16 -4.17
C ALA A 273 29.78 -0.30 -2.94
N HIS A 274 29.44 0.31 -1.79
CA HIS A 274 30.32 0.35 -0.63
C HIS A 274 30.67 -1.07 -0.11
N PRO A 275 31.94 -1.43 0.11
CA PRO A 275 32.35 -2.81 0.42
C PRO A 275 31.78 -3.37 1.73
N LYS A 276 31.50 -2.51 2.72
CA LYS A 276 30.93 -2.88 4.01
C LYS A 276 29.41 -2.97 4.05
N VAL A 277 28.74 -2.67 2.96
CA VAL A 277 27.30 -2.92 2.80
C VAL A 277 27.11 -4.37 2.42
N GLY A 278 26.33 -5.09 3.24
CA GLY A 278 26.06 -6.52 3.06
C GLY A 278 24.85 -6.79 2.17
N CYS A 279 23.77 -6.01 2.29
CA CYS A 279 22.56 -6.18 1.49
C CYS A 279 21.88 -4.86 1.12
N VAL A 280 20.99 -4.92 0.14
CA VAL A 280 20.23 -3.77 -0.35
C VAL A 280 18.74 -4.10 -0.39
N HIS A 281 17.91 -3.13 -0.02
CA HIS A 281 16.47 -3.16 -0.24
C HIS A 281 16.06 -1.97 -1.10
N ILE A 282 15.21 -2.21 -2.08
CA ILE A 282 14.77 -1.20 -3.06
C ILE A 282 13.25 -1.16 -3.06
N THR A 283 12.66 -0.01 -2.76
CA THR A 283 11.26 0.25 -3.09
C THR A 283 11.20 1.30 -4.19
N GLY A 284 10.82 0.88 -5.42
CA GLY A 284 10.91 1.77 -6.58
C GLY A 284 10.50 1.13 -7.90
N SER A 285 11.24 1.45 -8.98
CA SER A 285 10.96 0.90 -10.30
C SER A 285 11.90 -0.25 -10.67
N ASP A 286 11.43 -1.13 -11.56
CA ASP A 286 12.23 -2.15 -12.25
C ASP A 286 13.49 -1.56 -12.90
N LYS A 287 13.39 -0.36 -13.48
CA LYS A 287 14.53 0.35 -14.07
C LYS A 287 15.60 0.73 -13.04
N THR A 288 15.19 1.09 -11.83
CA THR A 288 16.14 1.35 -10.73
C THR A 288 16.82 0.07 -10.28
N TYR A 289 16.07 -1.02 -10.14
CA TYR A 289 16.60 -2.34 -9.85
C TYR A 289 17.62 -2.77 -10.92
N ASP A 290 17.25 -2.68 -12.18
CA ASP A 290 18.13 -3.04 -13.31
C ASP A 290 19.41 -2.22 -13.34
N ALA A 291 19.33 -0.92 -13.10
CA ALA A 291 20.49 -0.04 -13.06
C ALA A 291 21.51 -0.43 -11.97
N ILE A 292 21.05 -1.00 -10.86
CA ILE A 292 21.89 -1.45 -9.76
C ILE A 292 22.40 -2.87 -10.02
N VAL A 293 21.51 -3.78 -10.37
CA VAL A 293 21.81 -5.22 -10.47
C VAL A 293 22.56 -5.53 -11.74
N TRP A 294 22.14 -4.97 -12.87
CA TRP A 294 22.75 -5.23 -14.19
C TRP A 294 23.81 -4.20 -14.59
N GLN A 295 23.90 -3.05 -13.91
CA GLN A 295 24.93 -2.02 -14.11
C GLN A 295 25.13 -1.61 -15.59
N GLY A 296 24.01 -1.56 -16.36
CA GLY A 296 24.01 -1.25 -17.79
C GLY A 296 24.36 -2.42 -18.71
N GLN A 297 24.64 -3.61 -18.16
CA GLN A 297 24.80 -4.83 -18.97
C GLN A 297 23.43 -5.37 -19.42
N PRO A 298 23.37 -6.06 -20.58
CA PRO A 298 22.15 -6.74 -21.02
C PRO A 298 21.70 -7.80 -20.01
N LYS A 299 20.39 -7.85 -19.73
CA LYS A 299 19.81 -8.92 -18.93
C LYS A 299 19.97 -10.27 -19.62
N ARG A 300 20.35 -11.28 -18.87
CA ARG A 300 20.59 -12.63 -19.38
C ARG A 300 20.13 -13.67 -18.37
N ALA A 301 19.30 -14.59 -18.84
CA ALA A 301 18.84 -15.74 -18.02
C ALA A 301 19.97 -16.77 -17.79
N ASP A 302 20.96 -16.82 -18.68
CA ASP A 302 22.06 -17.79 -18.68
C ASP A 302 23.32 -17.32 -17.93
N ALA A 303 23.31 -16.08 -17.37
CA ALA A 303 24.44 -15.53 -16.64
C ALA A 303 23.99 -14.74 -15.41
N PRO A 304 24.71 -14.85 -14.28
CA PRO A 304 24.42 -14.04 -13.11
C PRO A 304 24.68 -12.55 -13.40
N PRO A 305 23.95 -11.64 -12.78
CA PRO A 305 24.22 -10.22 -12.91
C PRO A 305 25.56 -9.84 -12.26
N PRO A 306 26.15 -8.72 -12.66
CA PRO A 306 27.42 -8.24 -12.10
C PRO A 306 27.34 -7.84 -10.63
N TYR A 307 26.16 -7.49 -10.13
CA TYR A 307 25.97 -7.14 -8.72
C TYR A 307 25.74 -8.41 -7.88
N THR A 308 26.63 -8.66 -6.93
CA THR A 308 26.68 -9.94 -6.19
C THR A 308 26.08 -9.91 -4.80
N LYS A 309 25.78 -8.71 -4.25
CA LYS A 309 25.17 -8.62 -2.92
C LYS A 309 23.69 -8.97 -2.97
N PRO A 310 23.11 -9.54 -1.90
CA PRO A 310 21.67 -9.77 -1.81
C PRO A 310 20.86 -8.49 -2.02
N VAL A 311 19.88 -8.55 -2.92
CA VAL A 311 18.93 -7.46 -3.17
C VAL A 311 17.52 -7.98 -2.96
N SER A 312 16.78 -7.32 -2.06
CA SER A 312 15.34 -7.45 -1.99
C SER A 312 14.68 -6.20 -2.61
N ALA A 313 13.54 -6.38 -3.26
CA ALA A 313 12.90 -5.27 -3.96
C ALA A 313 11.38 -5.39 -3.94
N GLU A 314 10.71 -4.26 -3.73
CA GLU A 314 9.29 -4.03 -4.01
C GLU A 314 9.19 -3.07 -5.18
N LEU A 315 8.56 -3.49 -6.27
CA LEU A 315 8.53 -2.74 -7.52
C LEU A 315 7.09 -2.49 -7.98
N GLY A 316 6.94 -1.85 -9.14
CA GLY A 316 5.66 -1.46 -9.71
C GLY A 316 4.75 -2.62 -10.13
N CYS A 317 3.50 -2.27 -10.52
CA CYS A 317 2.49 -3.20 -11.00
C CYS A 317 1.40 -2.46 -11.76
N VAL A 318 0.78 -3.10 -12.75
CA VAL A 318 -0.43 -2.56 -13.38
C VAL A 318 -1.70 -2.82 -12.57
N THR A 319 -1.63 -3.58 -11.52
CA THR A 319 -2.67 -3.80 -10.49
C THR A 319 -4.06 -4.02 -11.09
N PRO A 320 -4.33 -5.20 -11.67
CA PRO A 320 -5.61 -5.47 -12.32
C PRO A 320 -6.75 -5.60 -11.31
N TYR A 321 -7.90 -5.05 -11.70
CA TYR A 321 -9.18 -5.16 -11.00
C TYR A 321 -10.13 -6.00 -11.84
N VAL A 322 -10.53 -7.15 -11.32
CA VAL A 322 -11.40 -8.13 -12.01
C VAL A 322 -12.81 -8.00 -11.49
N MET A 323 -13.76 -7.63 -12.37
CA MET A 323 -15.18 -7.56 -12.05
C MET A 323 -15.87 -8.80 -12.57
N VAL A 324 -16.17 -9.75 -11.69
CA VAL A 324 -16.82 -11.01 -12.06
C VAL A 324 -18.27 -10.73 -12.43
N PRO A 325 -18.72 -11.13 -13.64
CA PRO A 325 -20.13 -11.00 -14.05
C PRO A 325 -21.08 -11.61 -13.03
N GLY A 326 -22.18 -10.91 -12.72
CA GLY A 326 -23.16 -11.36 -11.75
C GLY A 326 -24.37 -10.44 -11.67
N PRO A 327 -25.35 -10.75 -10.82
CA PRO A 327 -26.62 -10.03 -10.71
C PRO A 327 -26.49 -8.76 -9.87
N TRP A 328 -25.60 -7.86 -10.25
CA TRP A 328 -25.32 -6.62 -9.52
C TRP A 328 -26.47 -5.63 -9.68
N SER A 329 -27.00 -5.12 -8.59
CA SER A 329 -27.95 -4.02 -8.58
C SER A 329 -27.29 -2.70 -8.98
N ASP A 330 -28.08 -1.69 -9.36
CA ASP A 330 -27.56 -0.37 -9.72
C ASP A 330 -26.81 0.29 -8.58
N ALA A 331 -27.26 0.13 -7.33
CA ALA A 331 -26.58 0.66 -6.15
C ALA A 331 -25.22 -0.02 -5.89
N GLU A 332 -25.12 -1.33 -6.13
CA GLU A 332 -23.85 -2.06 -6.00
C GLU A 332 -22.88 -1.69 -7.11
N ILE A 333 -23.37 -1.57 -8.36
CA ILE A 333 -22.60 -1.07 -9.50
C ILE A 333 -22.00 0.30 -9.18
N ASP A 334 -22.82 1.22 -8.71
CA ASP A 334 -22.42 2.57 -8.37
C ASP A 334 -21.40 2.61 -7.24
N ALA A 335 -21.59 1.79 -6.19
CA ALA A 335 -20.63 1.68 -5.10
C ALA A 335 -19.28 1.10 -5.55
N LYS A 336 -19.28 0.02 -6.36
CA LYS A 336 -18.04 -0.60 -6.83
C LYS A 336 -17.31 0.25 -7.88
N ALA A 337 -18.04 0.99 -8.71
CA ALA A 337 -17.43 2.01 -9.59
C ALA A 337 -16.69 3.09 -8.78
N ALA A 338 -17.30 3.57 -7.67
CA ALA A 338 -16.65 4.53 -6.78
C ALA A 338 -15.39 3.96 -6.10
N GLU A 339 -15.37 2.67 -5.74
CA GLU A 339 -14.19 2.01 -5.19
C GLU A 339 -13.03 1.95 -6.20
N VAL A 340 -13.31 1.63 -7.47
CA VAL A 340 -12.29 1.67 -8.55
C VAL A 340 -11.73 3.07 -8.71
N VAL A 341 -12.61 4.07 -8.85
CA VAL A 341 -12.20 5.47 -9.05
C VAL A 341 -11.38 5.99 -7.87
N ALA A 342 -11.74 5.61 -6.64
CA ALA A 342 -10.99 6.00 -5.45
C ALA A 342 -9.51 5.59 -5.53
N THR A 343 -9.21 4.39 -6.04
CA THR A 343 -7.81 3.91 -6.14
C THR A 343 -7.04 4.57 -7.28
N VAL A 344 -7.72 4.94 -8.38
CA VAL A 344 -7.11 5.71 -9.47
C VAL A 344 -6.85 7.16 -9.04
N ALA A 345 -7.76 7.75 -8.25
CA ALA A 345 -7.62 9.11 -7.79
C ALA A 345 -6.58 9.28 -6.68
N HIS A 346 -6.43 8.27 -5.81
CA HIS A 346 -5.54 8.33 -4.65
C HIS A 346 -4.10 8.66 -5.05
N ASN A 347 -3.51 9.68 -4.40
CA ASN A 347 -2.14 10.13 -4.61
C ASN A 347 -1.81 10.44 -6.09
N ALA A 348 -2.76 11.01 -6.84
CA ALA A 348 -2.64 11.27 -8.29
C ALA A 348 -2.30 10.00 -9.10
N SER A 349 -2.72 8.82 -8.67
CA SER A 349 -2.38 7.51 -9.23
C SER A 349 -0.89 7.12 -9.16
N CYS A 350 -0.08 7.88 -8.42
CA CYS A 350 1.34 7.58 -8.22
C CYS A 350 1.51 6.52 -7.12
N ASN A 351 0.90 5.35 -7.32
CA ASN A 351 0.94 4.21 -6.42
C ASN A 351 1.11 2.91 -7.18
N CYS A 352 1.94 2.02 -6.65
CA CYS A 352 2.10 0.65 -7.16
C CYS A 352 0.80 -0.18 -7.07
N LEU A 353 -0.13 0.22 -6.21
CA LEU A 353 -1.42 -0.44 -5.93
C LEU A 353 -2.64 0.27 -6.56
N ALA A 354 -2.46 1.35 -7.32
CA ALA A 354 -3.56 2.00 -8.03
C ALA A 354 -4.07 1.11 -9.16
N ALA A 355 -5.38 0.98 -9.31
CA ALA A 355 -5.97 0.26 -10.44
C ALA A 355 -5.56 0.91 -11.76
N LYS A 356 -4.88 0.16 -12.63
CA LYS A 356 -4.48 0.60 -13.98
C LYS A 356 -5.15 -0.22 -15.08
N VAL A 357 -5.62 -1.43 -14.73
CA VAL A 357 -6.35 -2.33 -15.64
C VAL A 357 -7.65 -2.78 -14.99
N LEU A 358 -8.76 -2.57 -15.66
CA LEU A 358 -10.08 -3.05 -15.25
C LEU A 358 -10.53 -4.15 -16.21
N ILE A 359 -10.74 -5.36 -15.72
CA ILE A 359 -11.11 -6.54 -16.51
C ILE A 359 -12.59 -6.85 -16.32
N LEU A 360 -13.33 -6.87 -17.43
CA LEU A 360 -14.78 -7.09 -17.49
C LEU A 360 -15.12 -8.26 -18.42
N GLY A 361 -16.27 -8.90 -18.20
CA GLY A 361 -16.85 -9.82 -19.17
C GLY A 361 -17.48 -9.03 -20.34
N ARG A 362 -17.07 -9.32 -21.59
CA ARG A 362 -17.66 -8.68 -22.78
C ARG A 362 -19.17 -8.89 -22.84
N ASN A 363 -19.63 -10.07 -22.50
CA ASN A 363 -21.02 -10.50 -22.59
C ASN A 363 -21.77 -10.38 -21.25
N TRP A 364 -21.25 -9.57 -20.30
CA TRP A 364 -21.93 -9.28 -19.05
C TRP A 364 -23.07 -8.28 -19.29
N ASP A 365 -24.29 -8.66 -18.98
CA ASP A 365 -25.50 -7.86 -19.19
C ASP A 365 -25.52 -6.53 -18.41
N ARG A 366 -24.76 -6.42 -17.32
CA ARG A 366 -24.63 -5.20 -16.52
C ARG A 366 -23.42 -4.34 -16.88
N LYS A 367 -22.60 -4.75 -17.86
CA LYS A 367 -21.35 -4.07 -18.24
C LYS A 367 -21.57 -2.59 -18.57
N ASP A 368 -22.55 -2.27 -19.42
CA ASP A 368 -22.78 -0.90 -19.86
C ASP A 368 -23.26 0.00 -18.70
N ALA A 369 -24.08 -0.55 -17.80
CA ALA A 369 -24.46 0.14 -16.57
C ALA A 369 -23.24 0.42 -15.68
N PHE A 370 -22.32 -0.55 -15.56
CA PHE A 370 -21.08 -0.38 -14.81
C PHE A 370 -20.16 0.68 -15.43
N LEU A 371 -19.92 0.65 -16.74
CA LEU A 371 -19.12 1.64 -17.45
C LEU A 371 -19.74 3.05 -17.37
N LYS A 372 -21.06 3.15 -17.42
CA LYS A 372 -21.77 4.42 -17.20
C LYS A 372 -21.53 4.97 -15.78
N ALA A 373 -21.70 4.12 -14.77
CA ALA A 373 -21.43 4.50 -13.38
C ALA A 373 -19.97 4.91 -13.19
N LEU A 374 -19.01 4.18 -13.76
CA LEU A 374 -17.59 4.49 -13.71
C LEU A 374 -17.30 5.90 -14.25
N ARG A 375 -17.85 6.25 -15.42
CA ARG A 375 -17.73 7.61 -16.00
C ARG A 375 -18.33 8.68 -15.08
N GLN A 376 -19.49 8.39 -14.47
CA GLN A 376 -20.12 9.32 -13.53
C GLN A 376 -19.25 9.57 -12.30
N GLN A 377 -18.63 8.52 -11.74
CA GLN A 377 -17.73 8.64 -10.61
C GLN A 377 -16.46 9.43 -10.98
N PHE A 378 -15.83 9.16 -12.11
CA PHE A 378 -14.70 9.95 -12.58
C PHE A 378 -15.07 11.42 -12.79
N ASN A 379 -16.23 11.70 -13.40
CA ASN A 379 -16.69 13.09 -13.62
C ASN A 379 -17.02 13.83 -12.32
N SER A 380 -17.33 13.13 -11.24
CA SER A 380 -17.51 13.72 -9.92
C SER A 380 -16.21 13.92 -9.14
N ALA A 381 -15.16 13.16 -9.51
CA ALA A 381 -13.88 13.20 -8.83
C ALA A 381 -13.04 14.39 -9.31
N GLN A 382 -12.43 15.10 -8.34
CA GLN A 382 -11.56 16.22 -8.64
C GLN A 382 -10.24 15.75 -9.23
N GLN A 383 -9.79 16.40 -10.32
CA GLN A 383 -8.48 16.13 -10.91
C GLN A 383 -7.37 16.46 -9.90
N ARG A 384 -6.33 15.62 -9.87
CA ARG A 384 -5.15 15.80 -9.03
C ARG A 384 -4.02 16.45 -9.79
N ARG A 385 -3.17 17.18 -9.08
CA ARG A 385 -1.94 17.75 -9.63
C ARG A 385 -0.91 16.65 -9.89
N CYS A 386 -0.25 16.73 -11.04
CA CYS A 386 0.87 15.87 -11.37
C CYS A 386 2.12 16.36 -10.62
N TYR A 387 2.34 15.82 -9.42
CA TYR A 387 3.49 16.19 -8.59
C TYR A 387 4.72 15.31 -8.82
N TYR A 388 4.51 14.06 -9.28
CA TYR A 388 5.59 13.09 -9.40
C TYR A 388 6.34 13.27 -10.72
N PRO A 389 7.70 13.30 -10.69
CA PRO A 389 8.50 13.48 -11.90
C PRO A 389 8.25 12.39 -12.95
N GLY A 390 8.08 12.82 -14.18
CA GLY A 390 7.84 11.92 -15.32
C GLY A 390 6.39 11.45 -15.49
N SER A 391 5.49 11.62 -14.51
CA SER A 391 4.08 11.21 -14.63
C SER A 391 3.37 11.89 -15.80
N ALA A 392 3.61 13.19 -16.03
CA ALA A 392 3.02 13.90 -17.15
C ALA A 392 3.47 13.34 -18.49
N ASN A 393 4.75 13.00 -18.65
CA ASN A 393 5.29 12.41 -19.89
C ASN A 393 4.70 11.01 -20.13
N LYS A 394 4.55 10.21 -19.07
CA LYS A 394 3.86 8.90 -19.17
C LYS A 394 2.40 9.08 -19.60
N TYR A 395 1.69 10.02 -18.96
CA TYR A 395 0.31 10.34 -19.32
C TYR A 395 0.18 10.71 -20.80
N ASP A 396 1.03 11.62 -21.30
CA ASP A 396 1.03 12.06 -22.70
C ASP A 396 1.34 10.90 -23.66
N ALA A 397 2.21 9.97 -23.28
CA ALA A 397 2.49 8.76 -24.04
C ALA A 397 1.27 7.79 -24.12
N PHE A 398 0.41 7.78 -23.10
CA PHE A 398 -0.87 7.06 -23.17
C PHE A 398 -1.89 7.79 -24.04
N VAL A 399 -2.01 9.11 -23.93
CA VAL A 399 -2.88 9.90 -24.83
C VAL A 399 -2.50 9.69 -26.30
N ALA A 400 -1.21 9.71 -26.60
CA ALA A 400 -0.71 9.50 -27.95
C ALA A 400 -0.96 8.06 -28.47
N ALA A 401 -0.86 7.06 -27.59
CA ALA A 401 -1.10 5.65 -27.94
C ALA A 401 -2.60 5.29 -28.08
N PHE A 402 -3.47 6.04 -27.41
CA PHE A 402 -4.91 5.79 -27.38
C PHE A 402 -5.70 7.07 -27.70
N PRO A 403 -5.78 7.49 -28.97
CA PRO A 403 -6.45 8.74 -29.34
C PRO A 403 -7.95 8.77 -29.02
N ASP A 404 -8.59 7.59 -28.90
CA ASP A 404 -10.01 7.45 -28.54
C ASP A 404 -10.25 7.38 -27.03
N ALA A 405 -9.22 7.62 -26.19
CA ALA A 405 -9.35 7.61 -24.74
C ALA A 405 -10.18 8.80 -24.24
N GLU A 406 -11.03 8.54 -23.26
CA GLU A 406 -11.89 9.57 -22.64
C GLU A 406 -11.14 10.29 -21.51
N ALA A 407 -11.09 11.62 -21.57
CA ALA A 407 -10.56 12.47 -20.48
C ALA A 407 -11.71 12.95 -19.59
N LEU A 408 -11.72 12.52 -18.33
CA LEU A 408 -12.79 12.73 -17.36
C LEU A 408 -12.29 13.47 -16.11
N GLY A 409 -13.19 13.96 -15.28
CA GLY A 409 -12.88 14.57 -13.98
C GLY A 409 -13.22 16.04 -13.90
N GLN A 410 -13.39 16.54 -12.66
CA GLN A 410 -13.60 17.96 -12.40
C GLN A 410 -12.24 18.69 -12.43
N PRO A 411 -12.17 19.89 -13.03
CA PRO A 411 -10.96 20.69 -13.00
C PRO A 411 -10.44 20.90 -11.58
N ALA A 412 -9.13 20.75 -11.39
CA ALA A 412 -8.51 21.05 -10.10
C ALA A 412 -8.72 22.52 -9.76
N THR A 413 -9.12 22.81 -8.53
CA THR A 413 -9.18 24.19 -8.04
C THR A 413 -7.77 24.77 -8.01
N SER A 414 -7.51 25.75 -8.86
CA SER A 414 -6.21 26.43 -8.94
C SER A 414 -6.02 27.28 -7.69
N GLN A 415 -5.24 26.80 -6.74
CA GLN A 415 -4.68 27.65 -5.69
C GLN A 415 -3.17 27.74 -5.88
N GLY A 416 -2.69 28.89 -6.33
CA GLY A 416 -1.27 29.21 -6.43
C GLY A 416 -0.68 29.21 -7.85
N ALA A 417 0.38 29.97 -8.03
CA ALA A 417 1.15 30.15 -9.26
C ALA A 417 2.04 28.92 -9.58
N ASP A 418 1.47 27.72 -9.58
CA ASP A 418 2.23 26.49 -9.65
C ASP A 418 2.34 25.90 -11.06
N SER A 419 3.54 25.47 -11.41
CA SER A 419 3.92 24.88 -12.70
C SER A 419 3.35 23.46 -12.94
N PHE A 420 2.61 22.87 -12.00
CA PHE A 420 2.09 21.52 -12.15
C PHE A 420 0.73 21.51 -12.85
N ARG A 421 0.68 20.80 -13.96
CA ARG A 421 -0.54 20.56 -14.74
C ARG A 421 -1.46 19.57 -13.99
N PRO A 422 -2.76 19.90 -13.80
CA PRO A 422 -3.73 18.87 -13.44
C PRO A 422 -3.85 17.86 -14.58
N LEU A 423 -3.97 16.57 -14.24
CA LEU A 423 -4.19 15.52 -15.23
C LEU A 423 -5.65 15.03 -15.13
N PRO A 424 -6.42 15.07 -16.22
CA PRO A 424 -7.70 14.37 -16.31
C PRO A 424 -7.53 12.87 -16.06
N TYR A 425 -8.58 12.21 -15.57
CA TYR A 425 -8.62 10.75 -15.54
C TYR A 425 -8.78 10.23 -16.96
N LEU A 426 -7.77 9.52 -17.46
CA LEU A 426 -7.77 8.97 -18.81
C LEU A 426 -8.30 7.55 -18.78
N VAL A 427 -9.50 7.35 -19.36
CA VAL A 427 -10.10 6.03 -19.48
C VAL A 427 -9.87 5.52 -20.90
N LEU A 428 -9.06 4.46 -21.02
CA LEU A 428 -8.75 3.85 -22.31
C LEU A 428 -9.96 3.04 -22.82
N PRO A 429 -10.20 3.00 -24.15
CA PRO A 429 -11.36 2.30 -24.71
C PRO A 429 -11.33 0.80 -24.40
N PRO A 430 -12.51 0.14 -24.30
CA PRO A 430 -12.59 -1.30 -24.12
C PRO A 430 -11.90 -2.05 -25.26
N GLN A 431 -10.97 -2.94 -24.90
CA GLN A 431 -10.22 -3.78 -25.83
C GLN A 431 -10.05 -5.19 -25.26
N ALA A 432 -9.72 -6.17 -26.09
CA ALA A 432 -9.34 -7.49 -25.60
C ALA A 432 -8.04 -7.42 -24.78
N VAL A 433 -7.92 -8.28 -23.78
CA VAL A 433 -6.66 -8.41 -23.01
C VAL A 433 -5.55 -8.92 -23.93
N SER A 434 -4.35 -8.30 -23.84
CA SER A 434 -3.17 -8.71 -24.60
C SER A 434 -1.88 -8.40 -23.83
N SER A 435 -0.91 -9.30 -23.91
CA SER A 435 0.43 -9.12 -23.36
C SER A 435 1.31 -8.12 -24.14
N THR A 436 0.86 -7.66 -25.29
CA THR A 436 1.52 -6.62 -26.09
C THR A 436 0.82 -5.27 -25.99
N ASP A 437 -0.30 -5.21 -25.27
CA ASP A 437 -1.06 -3.98 -25.09
C ASP A 437 -0.44 -3.10 -24.01
N LYS A 438 -0.09 -1.86 -24.40
CA LYS A 438 0.49 -0.86 -23.49
C LYS A 438 -0.34 -0.67 -22.22
N GLY A 439 -1.69 -0.74 -22.31
CA GLY A 439 -2.58 -0.62 -21.16
C GLY A 439 -2.43 -1.77 -20.15
N CYS A 440 -1.97 -2.95 -20.58
CA CYS A 440 -1.76 -4.12 -19.73
C CYS A 440 -0.32 -4.25 -19.21
N VAL A 441 0.68 -3.69 -19.94
CA VAL A 441 2.09 -3.97 -19.64
C VAL A 441 2.91 -2.75 -19.20
N ASP A 442 2.37 -1.53 -19.32
CA ASP A 442 3.08 -0.32 -18.92
C ASP A 442 2.41 0.32 -17.70
N GLU A 443 3.12 0.39 -16.60
CA GLU A 443 2.65 1.07 -15.40
C GLU A 443 2.59 2.58 -15.65
N ALA A 444 1.36 3.10 -15.78
CA ALA A 444 1.11 4.50 -16.15
C ALA A 444 1.70 5.52 -15.16
N TRP A 445 1.71 5.21 -13.86
CA TRP A 445 2.15 6.12 -12.78
C TRP A 445 1.52 7.51 -12.90
N SER A 446 0.29 7.54 -13.38
CA SER A 446 -0.56 8.70 -13.68
C SER A 446 -2.02 8.24 -13.75
N PRO A 447 -3.02 9.13 -13.70
CA PRO A 447 -4.43 8.74 -13.60
C PRO A 447 -4.99 8.16 -14.92
N VAL A 448 -4.49 6.98 -15.30
CA VAL A 448 -4.90 6.22 -16.49
C VAL A 448 -5.52 4.89 -16.05
N LEU A 449 -6.68 4.54 -16.60
CA LEU A 449 -7.36 3.28 -16.41
C LEU A 449 -7.67 2.62 -17.76
N ALA A 450 -7.11 1.44 -18.01
CA ALA A 450 -7.38 0.65 -19.19
C ALA A 450 -8.59 -0.27 -18.95
N ILE A 451 -9.60 -0.20 -19.81
CA ILE A 451 -10.73 -1.14 -19.80
C ILE A 451 -10.37 -2.32 -20.70
N ARG A 452 -10.44 -3.54 -20.13
CA ARG A 452 -10.13 -4.78 -20.87
C ARG A 452 -11.27 -5.77 -20.75
N GLU A 453 -11.56 -6.46 -21.83
CA GLU A 453 -12.70 -7.37 -21.93
C GLU A 453 -12.26 -8.80 -22.20
N LEU A 454 -12.91 -9.73 -21.50
CA LEU A 454 -12.79 -11.16 -21.75
C LEU A 454 -14.02 -11.65 -22.50
N ASP A 455 -13.79 -12.32 -23.63
CA ASP A 455 -14.84 -12.90 -24.44
C ASP A 455 -15.17 -14.31 -23.95
N THR A 456 -16.08 -14.39 -23.01
CA THR A 456 -16.55 -15.64 -22.39
C THR A 456 -18.08 -15.75 -22.52
N PRO A 457 -18.64 -16.97 -22.51
CA PRO A 457 -20.10 -17.15 -22.60
C PRO A 457 -20.81 -16.40 -21.46
N ALA A 458 -21.95 -15.77 -21.80
CA ALA A 458 -22.76 -15.08 -20.81
C ALA A 458 -23.22 -16.06 -19.71
N GLY A 459 -23.12 -15.66 -18.46
CA GLY A 459 -23.50 -16.48 -17.30
C GLY A 459 -22.55 -17.62 -16.93
N ASP A 460 -21.51 -17.90 -17.71
CA ASP A 460 -20.50 -18.90 -17.37
C ASP A 460 -19.39 -18.27 -16.51
N THR A 461 -19.64 -18.21 -15.21
CA THR A 461 -18.68 -17.68 -14.22
C THR A 461 -17.38 -18.48 -14.19
N SER A 462 -17.42 -19.80 -14.40
CA SER A 462 -16.23 -20.64 -14.38
C SER A 462 -15.32 -20.34 -15.56
N ALA A 463 -15.89 -20.20 -16.77
CA ALA A 463 -15.14 -19.79 -17.95
C ALA A 463 -14.54 -18.38 -17.77
N PHE A 464 -15.31 -17.43 -17.21
CA PHE A 464 -14.80 -16.08 -16.91
C PHE A 464 -13.63 -16.11 -15.91
N LEU A 465 -13.74 -16.81 -14.80
CA LEU A 465 -12.69 -16.91 -13.79
C LEU A 465 -11.41 -17.54 -14.34
N ASN A 466 -11.53 -18.58 -15.18
CA ASN A 466 -10.38 -19.19 -15.85
C ASN A 466 -9.70 -18.22 -16.82
N ALA A 467 -10.49 -17.52 -17.65
CA ALA A 467 -9.95 -16.52 -18.57
C ALA A 467 -9.32 -15.33 -17.82
N ALA A 468 -9.95 -14.87 -16.73
CA ALA A 468 -9.41 -13.79 -15.89
C ALA A 468 -8.09 -14.18 -15.22
N LYS A 469 -8.01 -15.39 -14.66
CA LYS A 469 -6.78 -15.94 -14.11
C LYS A 469 -5.64 -15.93 -15.13
N GLU A 470 -5.91 -16.43 -16.34
CA GLU A 470 -4.93 -16.46 -17.42
C GLU A 470 -4.49 -15.03 -17.78
N ALA A 471 -5.46 -14.12 -17.98
CA ALA A 471 -5.19 -12.73 -18.30
C ALA A 471 -4.31 -12.02 -17.27
N VAL A 472 -4.63 -12.14 -15.98
CA VAL A 472 -3.85 -11.46 -14.93
C VAL A 472 -2.47 -12.08 -14.74
N ASN A 473 -2.31 -13.39 -14.93
CA ASN A 473 -1.06 -14.10 -14.74
C ASN A 473 -0.07 -13.97 -15.91
N THR A 474 -0.56 -13.72 -17.13
CA THR A 474 0.27 -13.79 -18.36
C THR A 474 0.25 -12.54 -19.21
N SER A 475 -0.79 -11.70 -19.10
CA SER A 475 -0.95 -10.52 -19.95
C SER A 475 -0.80 -9.19 -19.19
N CYS A 476 -0.90 -9.20 -17.86
CA CYS A 476 -0.72 -8.03 -17.02
C CYS A 476 0.69 -8.02 -16.43
N TRP A 477 1.41 -6.91 -16.59
CA TRP A 477 2.74 -6.77 -16.02
C TRP A 477 2.72 -6.56 -14.52
N GLY A 478 3.60 -7.27 -13.83
CA GLY A 478 3.79 -7.20 -12.40
C GLY A 478 2.88 -8.15 -11.62
N THR A 479 3.29 -8.48 -10.42
CA THR A 479 2.66 -9.48 -9.54
C THR A 479 2.47 -8.98 -8.11
N LEU A 480 2.50 -7.65 -7.90
CA LEU A 480 2.40 -7.05 -6.57
C LEU A 480 1.01 -7.22 -5.98
N SER A 481 0.01 -6.67 -6.63
CA SER A 481 -1.35 -6.72 -6.11
C SER A 481 -2.42 -6.77 -7.20
N CYS A 482 -3.55 -7.41 -6.89
CA CYS A 482 -4.75 -7.37 -7.70
C CYS A 482 -6.01 -7.37 -6.83
N SER A 483 -7.15 -7.01 -7.42
CA SER A 483 -8.45 -7.06 -6.75
C SER A 483 -9.44 -7.86 -7.57
N VAL A 484 -10.32 -8.61 -6.91
CA VAL A 484 -11.42 -9.32 -7.55
C VAL A 484 -12.73 -9.02 -6.83
N PHE A 485 -13.73 -8.61 -7.59
CA PHE A 485 -15.07 -8.31 -7.07
C PHE A 485 -16.04 -9.34 -7.59
N ILE A 486 -16.64 -10.09 -6.69
CA ILE A 486 -17.59 -11.15 -6.99
C ILE A 486 -18.84 -10.99 -6.11
N HIS A 487 -20.01 -10.93 -6.75
CA HIS A 487 -21.27 -10.85 -6.02
C HIS A 487 -21.50 -12.10 -5.17
N PRO A 488 -21.99 -11.99 -3.91
CA PRO A 488 -22.13 -13.13 -3.00
C PRO A 488 -22.97 -14.29 -3.56
N ALA A 489 -24.02 -14.00 -4.32
CA ALA A 489 -24.82 -15.05 -4.97
C ALA A 489 -24.03 -15.80 -6.05
N THR A 490 -23.21 -15.07 -6.84
CA THR A 490 -22.33 -15.66 -7.86
C THR A 490 -21.25 -16.53 -7.21
N GLU A 491 -20.63 -16.04 -6.14
CA GLU A 491 -19.61 -16.79 -5.38
C GLU A 491 -20.21 -18.07 -4.78
N ALA A 492 -21.38 -17.99 -4.17
CA ALA A 492 -22.04 -19.14 -3.54
C ALA A 492 -22.32 -20.25 -4.56
N GLN A 493 -22.75 -19.89 -5.79
CA GLN A 493 -23.02 -20.83 -6.88
C GLN A 493 -21.74 -21.41 -7.51
N ASN A 494 -20.62 -20.70 -7.42
CA ASN A 494 -19.36 -21.05 -8.11
C ASN A 494 -18.19 -21.20 -7.13
N LYS A 495 -18.46 -21.62 -5.89
CA LYS A 495 -17.49 -21.66 -4.80
C LYS A 495 -16.18 -22.37 -5.16
N ALA A 496 -16.27 -23.54 -5.79
CA ALA A 496 -15.08 -24.33 -6.17
C ALA A 496 -14.23 -23.61 -7.22
N ALA A 497 -14.87 -23.05 -8.27
CA ALA A 497 -14.19 -22.31 -9.33
C ALA A 497 -13.52 -21.04 -8.77
N PHE A 498 -14.18 -20.32 -7.85
CA PHE A 498 -13.60 -19.13 -7.23
C PHE A 498 -12.45 -19.46 -6.27
N GLN A 499 -12.55 -20.53 -5.50
CA GLN A 499 -11.43 -21.01 -4.67
C GLN A 499 -10.23 -21.42 -5.53
N GLN A 500 -10.47 -22.10 -6.68
CA GLN A 500 -9.40 -22.45 -7.61
C GLN A 500 -8.77 -21.18 -8.22
N TYR A 501 -9.59 -20.18 -8.60
CA TYR A 501 -9.09 -18.87 -9.06
C TYR A 501 -8.14 -18.24 -8.04
N LEU A 502 -8.53 -18.15 -6.77
CA LEU A 502 -7.69 -17.60 -5.70
C LEU A 502 -6.40 -18.41 -5.48
N THR A 503 -6.47 -19.75 -5.68
CA THR A 503 -5.29 -20.62 -5.58
C THR A 503 -4.30 -20.32 -6.69
N ASP A 504 -4.77 -20.15 -7.93
CA ASP A 504 -3.94 -20.09 -9.12
C ASP A 504 -3.45 -18.67 -9.47
N VAL A 505 -4.09 -17.63 -8.95
CA VAL A 505 -3.66 -16.24 -9.20
C VAL A 505 -2.35 -15.95 -8.51
N ARG A 506 -1.35 -15.48 -9.29
CA ARG A 506 0.04 -15.24 -8.86
C ARG A 506 0.29 -13.77 -8.58
N TYR A 507 -0.27 -13.28 -7.47
CA TYR A 507 -0.06 -11.93 -6.94
C TYR A 507 0.27 -12.01 -5.46
N GLY A 508 1.18 -11.15 -4.99
CA GLY A 508 1.59 -11.14 -3.59
C GLY A 508 0.51 -10.64 -2.63
N ALA A 509 -0.40 -9.78 -3.10
CA ALA A 509 -1.56 -9.32 -2.34
C ALA A 509 -2.83 -9.33 -3.18
N ILE A 510 -3.89 -9.98 -2.69
CA ILE A 510 -5.18 -10.11 -3.37
C ILE A 510 -6.30 -9.53 -2.50
N GLY A 511 -6.98 -8.50 -3.02
CA GLY A 511 -8.21 -7.98 -2.44
C GLY A 511 -9.43 -8.72 -2.99
N VAL A 512 -10.28 -9.30 -2.14
CA VAL A 512 -11.56 -9.90 -2.52
C VAL A 512 -12.68 -9.01 -2.02
N ASN A 513 -13.48 -8.46 -2.91
CA ASN A 513 -14.56 -7.51 -2.61
C ASN A 513 -14.09 -6.24 -1.85
N THR A 514 -12.81 -5.96 -1.94
CA THR A 514 -12.17 -4.76 -1.39
C THR A 514 -10.96 -4.40 -2.28
N PRO A 515 -10.61 -3.13 -2.42
CA PRO A 515 -9.38 -2.74 -3.08
C PRO A 515 -8.13 -3.37 -2.45
N SER A 516 -7.19 -3.86 -3.26
CA SER A 516 -5.90 -4.38 -2.78
C SER A 516 -5.06 -3.32 -2.05
N LEU A 517 -5.35 -2.04 -2.27
CA LEU A 517 -4.88 -0.92 -1.45
C LEU A 517 -5.02 -1.22 0.05
N PHE A 518 -6.13 -1.82 0.48
CA PHE A 518 -6.35 -2.09 1.89
C PHE A 518 -5.46 -3.20 2.44
N CYS A 519 -4.95 -4.11 1.60
CA CYS A 519 -3.94 -5.09 2.03
C CYS A 519 -2.67 -4.40 2.56
N PHE A 520 -2.24 -3.30 1.92
CA PHE A 520 -1.10 -2.51 2.39
C PHE A 520 -1.31 -1.93 3.78
N PHE A 521 -2.53 -1.47 4.09
CA PHE A 521 -2.83 -0.86 5.40
C PHE A 521 -3.07 -1.87 6.54
N VAL A 522 -2.98 -3.17 6.27
CA VAL A 522 -3.05 -4.24 7.29
C VAL A 522 -1.63 -4.78 7.53
N PRO A 523 -0.90 -4.31 8.56
CA PRO A 523 0.53 -4.61 8.72
C PRO A 523 0.81 -6.10 9.03
N SER A 524 -0.19 -6.86 9.45
CA SER A 524 -0.07 -8.31 9.67
C SER A 524 -0.11 -9.13 8.38
N LEU A 525 -0.58 -8.55 7.27
CA LEU A 525 -0.46 -9.15 5.95
C LEU A 525 0.95 -8.94 5.39
N SER A 526 1.39 -9.82 4.53
CA SER A 526 2.62 -9.65 3.77
C SER A 526 2.37 -8.78 2.55
N TRP A 527 3.35 -7.95 2.17
CA TRP A 527 3.30 -7.08 1.02
C TRP A 527 4.58 -7.22 0.19
N GLY A 528 4.45 -7.45 -1.10
CA GLY A 528 5.56 -7.65 -2.05
C GLY A 528 5.09 -8.40 -3.29
N GLY A 529 5.97 -8.61 -4.26
CA GLY A 529 5.70 -9.41 -5.45
C GLY A 529 5.43 -10.88 -5.11
N TYR A 530 4.67 -11.57 -5.97
CA TYR A 530 4.52 -13.02 -5.85
C TYR A 530 5.89 -13.71 -5.99
N PRO A 531 6.21 -14.73 -5.19
CA PRO A 531 7.53 -15.36 -5.20
C PRO A 531 7.81 -16.12 -6.52
N GLY A 532 9.11 -16.27 -6.82
CA GLY A 532 9.59 -17.04 -7.98
C GLY A 532 10.13 -16.19 -9.13
N HIS A 533 10.19 -14.86 -8.98
CA HIS A 533 10.83 -14.00 -9.97
C HIS A 533 12.34 -14.17 -9.98
N THR A 534 12.93 -13.99 -11.15
CA THR A 534 14.36 -14.10 -11.40
C THR A 534 14.99 -12.72 -11.58
N GLN A 535 16.31 -12.64 -11.53
CA GLN A 535 17.01 -11.37 -11.65
C GLN A 535 16.90 -10.74 -13.05
N ASP A 536 16.69 -11.55 -14.07
CA ASP A 536 16.46 -11.13 -15.46
C ASP A 536 15.00 -10.80 -15.74
N ASP A 537 14.05 -11.39 -14.99
CA ASP A 537 12.61 -11.09 -15.03
C ASP A 537 12.10 -10.78 -13.62
N ILE A 538 12.44 -9.59 -13.15
CA ILE A 538 12.19 -9.18 -11.78
C ILE A 538 10.72 -8.85 -11.47
N GLN A 539 9.91 -8.55 -12.46
CA GLN A 539 8.50 -8.18 -12.31
C GLN A 539 8.28 -7.16 -11.15
N SER A 540 7.43 -7.50 -10.18
CA SER A 540 7.19 -6.66 -9.00
C SER A 540 8.19 -6.86 -7.86
N GLY A 541 9.32 -7.51 -8.10
CA GLY A 541 10.40 -7.63 -7.14
C GLY A 541 10.50 -8.98 -6.46
N VAL A 542 11.42 -9.07 -5.49
CA VAL A 542 11.71 -10.24 -4.67
C VAL A 542 11.81 -9.86 -3.21
N GLY A 543 11.27 -10.70 -2.35
CA GLY A 543 11.11 -10.41 -0.93
C GLY A 543 9.78 -9.73 -0.64
N GLN A 544 9.50 -9.60 0.63
CA GLN A 544 8.24 -9.07 1.14
C GLN A 544 8.53 -8.14 2.31
N VAL A 545 7.64 -7.20 2.56
CA VAL A 545 7.64 -6.29 3.70
C VAL A 545 6.36 -6.48 4.52
N HIS A 546 6.18 -5.76 5.60
CA HIS A 546 5.09 -5.92 6.57
C HIS A 546 5.18 -7.23 7.35
N ASN A 547 4.17 -8.11 7.25
CA ASN A 547 4.14 -9.41 7.91
C ASN A 547 4.54 -9.34 9.39
N THR A 548 3.87 -8.50 10.17
CA THR A 548 4.26 -8.21 11.56
C THR A 548 4.19 -9.41 12.51
N PHE A 549 3.59 -10.53 12.10
CA PHE A 549 3.74 -11.84 12.78
C PHE A 549 5.08 -12.49 12.47
N CYS A 550 5.82 -11.99 11.47
CA CYS A 550 7.10 -12.52 11.01
C CYS A 550 7.01 -14.03 10.64
N ILE A 551 5.93 -14.42 9.97
CA ILE A 551 5.71 -15.79 9.53
C ILE A 551 6.54 -16.05 8.28
N ASP A 552 7.33 -17.13 8.27
CA ASP A 552 8.12 -17.53 7.13
C ASP A 552 7.30 -18.24 6.03
N LYS A 553 7.89 -18.36 4.84
CA LYS A 553 7.31 -19.08 3.70
C LYS A 553 5.96 -18.58 3.23
N VAL A 554 5.69 -17.29 3.37
CA VAL A 554 4.49 -16.67 2.82
C VAL A 554 4.59 -16.62 1.31
N GLU A 555 3.58 -17.13 0.62
CA GLU A 555 3.43 -17.06 -0.84
C GLU A 555 2.67 -15.79 -1.23
N LYS A 556 1.54 -15.55 -0.56
CA LYS A 556 0.66 -14.40 -0.83
C LYS A 556 -0.23 -14.07 0.35
N SER A 557 -0.78 -12.86 0.32
CA SER A 557 -1.82 -12.38 1.22
C SER A 557 -3.17 -12.31 0.51
N VAL A 558 -4.24 -12.71 1.18
CA VAL A 558 -5.61 -12.54 0.69
C VAL A 558 -6.42 -11.79 1.74
N LEU A 559 -6.92 -10.62 1.39
CA LEU A 559 -7.82 -9.83 2.22
C LEU A 559 -9.22 -9.85 1.62
N ARG A 560 -10.15 -10.46 2.33
CA ARG A 560 -11.57 -10.43 1.97
C ARG A 560 -12.27 -9.31 2.72
N GLY A 561 -13.02 -8.47 2.01
CA GLY A 561 -13.91 -7.46 2.57
C GLY A 561 -15.39 -7.81 2.38
N PRO A 562 -16.29 -7.11 3.09
CA PRO A 562 -17.73 -7.26 2.88
C PRO A 562 -18.14 -6.70 1.51
N TRP A 563 -19.08 -7.37 0.84
CA TRP A 563 -19.63 -6.90 -0.44
C TRP A 563 -20.25 -5.50 -0.32
N SER A 564 -21.02 -5.30 0.73
CA SER A 564 -21.63 -4.01 1.04
C SER A 564 -21.21 -3.60 2.47
N PRO A 565 -20.19 -2.74 2.61
CA PRO A 565 -19.75 -2.28 3.92
C PRO A 565 -20.85 -1.46 4.60
N PRO A 566 -21.00 -1.56 5.95
CA PRO A 566 -22.08 -0.89 6.70
C PRO A 566 -21.90 0.64 6.77
N VAL A 567 -20.70 1.14 6.51
CA VAL A 567 -20.36 2.58 6.46
C VAL A 567 -19.56 2.85 5.21
N THR A 568 -19.56 4.10 4.75
CA THR A 568 -18.71 4.52 3.62
C THR A 568 -17.24 4.25 3.97
N PRO A 569 -16.51 3.44 3.19
CA PRO A 569 -15.09 3.21 3.45
C PRO A 569 -14.28 4.52 3.46
N PHE A 570 -13.32 4.63 4.36
CA PHE A 570 -12.52 5.86 4.49
C PHE A 570 -11.68 6.20 3.25
N TRP A 571 -11.40 5.23 2.39
CA TRP A 571 -10.71 5.45 1.11
C TRP A 571 -11.66 5.86 -0.03
N SER A 572 -12.98 5.87 0.21
CA SER A 572 -13.95 6.22 -0.81
C SER A 572 -13.89 7.72 -1.14
N ILE A 573 -13.94 8.05 -2.44
CA ILE A 573 -14.08 9.44 -2.90
C ILE A 573 -15.36 10.12 -2.40
N ARG A 574 -16.30 9.35 -1.85
CA ARG A 574 -17.60 9.81 -1.33
C ARG A 574 -17.58 10.09 0.17
N HIS A 575 -16.47 9.82 0.85
CA HIS A 575 -16.40 9.99 2.30
C HIS A 575 -16.38 11.46 2.67
N GLY A 576 -17.47 11.96 3.27
CA GLY A 576 -17.66 13.38 3.57
C GLY A 576 -16.85 13.92 4.75
N ASN A 577 -16.20 13.04 5.54
CA ASN A 577 -15.54 13.41 6.79
C ASN A 577 -14.10 12.87 6.91
N MET A 578 -13.36 12.86 5.80
CA MET A 578 -12.01 12.27 5.72
C MET A 578 -11.03 12.87 6.73
N ARG A 579 -11.09 14.18 6.97
CA ARG A 579 -10.18 14.86 7.91
C ARG A 579 -10.31 14.37 9.35
N GLN A 580 -11.54 14.20 9.85
CA GLN A 580 -11.77 13.69 11.20
C GLN A 580 -11.56 12.18 11.28
N MET A 581 -11.98 11.47 10.24
CA MET A 581 -11.81 10.03 10.12
C MET A 581 -10.33 9.62 10.18
N SER A 582 -9.47 10.26 9.42
CA SER A 582 -8.03 9.96 9.37
C SER A 582 -7.33 10.19 10.73
N ARG A 583 -7.70 11.24 11.44
CA ARG A 583 -7.20 11.50 12.80
C ARG A 583 -7.72 10.51 13.84
N ALA A 584 -8.96 10.05 13.68
CA ALA A 584 -9.51 9.00 14.51
C ALA A 584 -8.84 7.64 14.24
N ILE A 585 -8.49 7.34 12.98
CA ILE A 585 -7.69 6.18 12.58
C ILE A 585 -6.30 6.24 13.24
N LEU A 586 -5.61 7.38 13.14
CA LEU A 586 -4.31 7.58 13.78
C LEU A 586 -4.39 7.35 15.30
N ALA A 587 -5.37 7.93 15.97
CA ALA A 587 -5.56 7.77 17.41
C ALA A 587 -5.83 6.32 17.82
N TYR A 588 -6.59 5.58 17.01
CA TYR A 588 -6.86 4.16 17.25
C TYR A 588 -5.59 3.32 17.07
N PHE A 589 -4.86 3.47 15.99
CA PHE A 589 -3.64 2.71 15.73
C PHE A 589 -2.48 3.07 16.69
N ALA A 590 -2.46 4.31 17.17
CA ALA A 590 -1.50 4.72 18.19
C ALA A 590 -1.75 4.05 19.55
N ASN A 591 -3.02 3.96 19.95
CA ASN A 591 -3.44 3.38 21.23
C ASN A 591 -4.85 2.80 21.14
N PRO A 592 -5.00 1.53 20.71
CA PRO A 592 -6.29 0.86 20.64
C PRO A 592 -6.98 0.81 22.03
N SER A 593 -8.12 1.46 22.13
CA SER A 593 -8.92 1.54 23.35
C SER A 593 -10.41 1.72 23.01
N LEU A 594 -11.30 1.47 23.96
CA LEU A 594 -12.74 1.73 23.76
C LEU A 594 -13.01 3.19 23.42
N TRP A 595 -12.24 4.12 23.98
CA TRP A 595 -12.37 5.54 23.68
C TRP A 595 -11.96 5.89 22.25
N SER A 596 -10.78 5.44 21.80
CA SER A 596 -10.33 5.68 20.43
C SER A 596 -11.23 4.97 19.41
N LEU A 597 -11.74 3.76 19.74
CA LEU A 597 -12.72 3.05 18.94
C LEU A 597 -14.04 3.85 18.81
N THR A 598 -14.56 4.39 19.91
CA THR A 598 -15.80 5.19 19.89
C THR A 598 -15.64 6.42 18.98
N ARG A 599 -14.51 7.13 19.08
CA ARG A 599 -14.22 8.28 18.21
C ARG A 599 -14.16 7.87 16.73
N LEU A 600 -13.54 6.73 16.44
CA LEU A 600 -13.43 6.21 15.08
C LEU A 600 -14.81 5.83 14.51
N VAL A 601 -15.64 5.14 15.30
CA VAL A 601 -17.01 4.77 14.89
C VAL A 601 -17.86 6.03 14.64
N VAL A 602 -17.77 7.04 15.51
CA VAL A 602 -18.48 8.32 15.31
C VAL A 602 -18.04 8.99 14.03
N ALA A 603 -16.74 9.08 13.77
CA ALA A 603 -16.21 9.67 12.54
C ALA A 603 -16.66 8.89 11.29
N ALA A 604 -16.70 7.56 11.35
CA ALA A 604 -17.14 6.70 10.24
C ALA A 604 -18.63 6.87 9.90
N VAL A 605 -19.48 7.02 10.93
CA VAL A 605 -20.94 7.21 10.73
C VAL A 605 -21.25 8.62 10.19
N GLN A 606 -20.36 9.58 10.39
CA GLN A 606 -20.50 10.95 9.87
C GLN A 606 -19.96 11.12 8.44
N GLY A 607 -19.29 10.14 7.88
CA GLY A 607 -18.76 10.08 6.50
C GLY A 607 -19.74 9.42 5.55
#